data_0583b906a725e5212608c2c91e92aae1
#
_entry.id   0583b906a725e5212608c2c91e92aae1
#
_cell.length_a   1.000
_cell.length_b   1.000
_cell.length_c   1.000
_cell.angle_alpha   90.00
_cell.angle_beta   90.00
_cell.angle_gamma   90.00
#
_symmetry.space_group_name_H-M   'P 1'
#
loop_
_entity.id
_entity.type
_entity.pdbx_description
1 polymer ?
#
loop_
_entity_poly.entity_id
_entity_poly.type
_entity_poly.pdbx_seq_one_letter_code
_entity_poly.pdbx_strand_id
1 'polypeptide(L)'
;IFIFPTWMYGPPAILKGWLERVWLPSIAFDIASEKKNIPVGKLKNIIKFCVVTTSGSPKWWLWFIGNPGKSMLFRGYKILFNNRCKFKWLQLHDMNHTNSYDREKFLNQVSNYFSSI
;
A
#
# COMPACT_ATOMS: atom_id res chain seq x y z
N ILE A 1 8.01 3.94 1.78
CA ILE A 1 6.80 4.77 1.65
C ILE A 1 6.41 4.80 0.19
N PHE A 2 5.13 4.55 -0.11
CA PHE A 2 4.53 4.78 -1.43
C PHE A 2 3.52 5.91 -1.36
N ILE A 3 3.60 6.84 -2.30
CA ILE A 3 2.69 7.97 -2.43
C ILE A 3 2.16 7.96 -3.86
N PHE A 4 0.86 7.76 -4.03
CA PHE A 4 0.25 7.66 -5.36
C PHE A 4 -1.26 7.94 -5.33
N PRO A 5 -1.86 8.41 -6.43
CA PRO A 5 -3.32 8.42 -6.57
C PRO A 5 -3.83 7.01 -6.85
N THR A 6 -4.96 6.64 -6.25
CA THR A 6 -5.63 5.38 -6.59
C THR A 6 -6.30 5.47 -7.96
N TRP A 7 -5.91 4.58 -8.87
CA TRP A 7 -6.49 4.44 -10.19
C TRP A 7 -7.11 3.04 -10.33
N MET A 8 -8.36 2.98 -10.79
CA MET A 8 -9.08 1.72 -10.92
C MET A 8 -8.93 0.80 -9.70
N TYR A 9 -9.11 1.40 -8.52
CA TYR A 9 -9.03 0.76 -7.20
C TYR A 9 -7.65 0.24 -6.77
N GLY A 10 -6.61 0.56 -7.50
CA GLY A 10 -5.24 0.10 -7.22
C GLY A 10 -4.18 1.18 -7.45
N PRO A 11 -2.90 0.83 -7.33
CA PRO A 11 -1.81 1.71 -7.69
C PRO A 11 -1.79 1.97 -9.20
N PRO A 12 -1.26 3.13 -9.64
CA PRO A 12 -1.09 3.42 -11.06
C PRO A 12 -0.24 2.37 -11.77
N ALA A 13 -0.46 2.21 -13.07
CA ALA A 13 0.26 1.23 -13.90
C ALA A 13 1.78 1.34 -13.79
N ILE A 14 2.31 2.57 -13.69
CA ILE A 14 3.74 2.81 -13.53
C ILE A 14 4.28 2.21 -12.22
N LEU A 15 3.56 2.39 -11.11
CA LEU A 15 3.96 1.81 -9.82
C LEU A 15 3.79 0.29 -9.83
N LYS A 16 2.69 -0.20 -10.38
CA LYS A 16 2.47 -1.66 -10.52
C LYS A 16 3.56 -2.31 -11.36
N GLY A 17 3.91 -1.71 -12.50
CA GLY A 17 4.99 -2.20 -13.36
C GLY A 17 6.36 -2.13 -12.70
N TRP A 18 6.62 -1.11 -11.85
CA TRP A 18 7.83 -1.05 -11.05
C TRP A 18 7.89 -2.21 -10.04
N LEU A 19 6.81 -2.46 -9.30
CA LEU A 19 6.72 -3.59 -8.35
C LEU A 19 7.00 -4.93 -9.03
N GLU A 20 6.46 -5.15 -10.21
CA GLU A 20 6.63 -6.38 -10.99
C GLU A 20 8.04 -6.57 -11.55
N ARG A 21 8.79 -5.48 -11.75
CA ARG A 21 10.17 -5.53 -12.27
C ARG A 21 11.23 -5.53 -11.20
N VAL A 22 10.94 -5.01 -10.02
CA VAL A 22 11.91 -4.87 -8.92
C VAL A 22 11.75 -5.96 -7.88
N TRP A 23 10.50 -6.34 -7.58
CA TRP A 23 10.24 -7.40 -6.61
C TRP A 23 10.13 -8.77 -7.27
N LEU A 24 11.23 -9.16 -7.89
CA LEU A 24 11.36 -10.40 -8.63
C LEU A 24 11.63 -11.61 -7.71
N PRO A 25 11.29 -12.84 -8.19
CA PRO A 25 11.81 -14.06 -7.59
C PRO A 25 13.32 -14.03 -7.43
N SER A 26 13.82 -14.65 -6.37
CA SER A 26 15.24 -14.68 -5.96
C SER A 26 15.79 -13.35 -5.42
N ILE A 27 15.14 -12.21 -5.70
CA ILE A 27 15.49 -10.88 -5.17
C ILE A 27 14.62 -10.53 -3.96
N ALA A 28 13.31 -10.44 -4.16
CA ALA A 28 12.37 -10.04 -3.12
C ALA A 28 11.76 -11.23 -2.37
N PHE A 29 11.72 -12.39 -3.00
CA PHE A 29 11.20 -13.64 -2.41
C PHE A 29 11.77 -14.87 -3.12
N ASP A 30 11.75 -15.99 -2.43
CA ASP A 30 12.00 -17.29 -3.04
C ASP A 30 10.66 -17.95 -3.38
N ILE A 31 10.61 -18.60 -4.54
CA ILE A 31 9.41 -19.30 -5.04
C ILE A 31 9.08 -20.44 -4.09
N ALA A 32 7.79 -20.72 -3.93
CA ALA A 32 7.32 -21.88 -3.18
C ALA A 32 7.95 -23.17 -3.71
N SER A 33 8.41 -24.04 -2.82
CA SER A 33 8.97 -25.36 -3.14
C SER A 33 8.01 -26.44 -2.67
N GLU A 34 8.25 -27.69 -3.08
CA GLU A 34 7.47 -28.85 -2.63
C GLU A 34 7.35 -28.96 -1.10
N LYS A 35 8.33 -28.42 -0.37
CA LYS A 35 8.34 -28.39 1.11
C LYS A 35 7.64 -27.16 1.71
N LYS A 36 7.39 -26.10 0.92
CA LYS A 36 6.78 -24.85 1.37
C LYS A 36 5.77 -24.38 0.35
N ASN A 37 4.51 -24.45 0.69
CA ASN A 37 3.39 -24.09 -0.19
C ASN A 37 3.24 -22.58 -0.44
N ILE A 38 4.03 -21.75 0.22
CA ILE A 38 3.98 -20.28 0.10
C ILE A 38 5.38 -19.71 -0.16
N PRO A 39 5.49 -18.60 -0.92
CA PRO A 39 6.76 -17.91 -1.12
C PRO A 39 7.39 -17.44 0.20
N VAL A 40 8.70 -17.39 0.25
CA VAL A 40 9.46 -16.88 1.40
C VAL A 40 10.01 -15.51 1.07
N GLY A 41 9.52 -14.48 1.74
CA GLY A 41 9.98 -13.10 1.51
C GLY A 41 11.39 -12.86 1.99
N LYS A 42 12.14 -12.04 1.25
CA LYS A 42 13.54 -11.67 1.49
C LYS A 42 13.75 -10.22 1.92
N LEU A 43 12.73 -9.36 1.79
CA LEU A 43 12.80 -7.95 2.17
C LEU A 43 12.62 -7.74 3.69
N LYS A 44 13.37 -8.51 4.49
CA LYS A 44 13.26 -8.54 5.96
C LYS A 44 13.82 -7.28 6.65
N ASN A 45 14.59 -6.47 5.94
CA ASN A 45 15.05 -5.16 6.37
C ASN A 45 13.92 -4.11 6.40
N ILE A 46 12.80 -4.36 5.71
CA ILE A 46 11.63 -3.47 5.74
C ILE A 46 10.83 -3.74 7.00
N ILE A 47 10.88 -2.81 7.94
CA ILE A 47 10.21 -2.86 9.25
C ILE A 47 9.02 -1.89 9.35
N LYS A 48 8.90 -0.96 8.41
CA LYS A 48 7.76 -0.04 8.29
C LYS A 48 7.38 0.10 6.82
N PHE A 49 6.09 -0.06 6.53
CA PHE A 49 5.54 0.09 5.19
C PHE A 49 4.33 1.03 5.24
N CYS A 50 4.47 2.19 4.63
CA CYS A 50 3.46 3.23 4.63
C CYS A 50 2.98 3.53 3.21
N VAL A 51 1.67 3.70 3.07
CA VAL A 51 1.03 4.16 1.83
C VAL A 51 0.25 5.43 2.13
N VAL A 52 0.48 6.46 1.32
CA VAL A 52 -0.32 7.69 1.29
C VAL A 52 -0.98 7.75 -0.08
N THR A 53 -2.29 7.82 -0.12
CA THR A 53 -3.03 7.79 -1.39
C THR A 53 -4.30 8.61 -1.34
N THR A 54 -4.83 8.89 -2.51
CA THR A 54 -6.14 9.53 -2.70
C THR A 54 -7.03 8.63 -3.54
N SER A 55 -8.33 8.74 -3.43
CA SER A 55 -9.29 8.04 -4.29
C SER A 55 -10.49 8.91 -4.66
N GLY A 56 -10.98 8.77 -5.88
CA GLY A 56 -12.26 9.36 -6.29
C GLY A 56 -13.46 8.67 -5.67
N SER A 57 -13.30 7.43 -5.22
CA SER A 57 -14.38 6.65 -4.61
C SER A 57 -14.55 6.97 -3.13
N PRO A 58 -15.79 7.00 -2.63
CA PRO A 58 -16.08 7.16 -1.21
C PRO A 58 -15.65 5.91 -0.42
N LYS A 59 -15.43 6.11 0.88
CA LYS A 59 -14.93 5.07 1.77
C LYS A 59 -15.83 3.83 1.83
N TRP A 60 -17.16 4.01 1.87
CA TRP A 60 -18.12 2.91 1.93
C TRP A 60 -18.06 2.01 0.69
N TRP A 61 -17.87 2.61 -0.51
CA TRP A 61 -17.73 1.86 -1.75
C TRP A 61 -16.48 1.01 -1.78
N LEU A 62 -15.35 1.60 -1.39
CA LEU A 62 -14.08 0.87 -1.28
C LEU A 62 -14.16 -0.29 -0.28
N TRP A 63 -14.87 -0.09 0.83
CA TRP A 63 -15.14 -1.17 1.78
C TRP A 63 -15.97 -2.29 1.15
N PHE A 64 -17.04 -1.93 0.44
CA PHE A 64 -17.94 -2.89 -0.23
C PHE A 64 -17.19 -3.77 -1.24
N ILE A 65 -16.32 -3.20 -2.08
CA ILE A 65 -15.51 -3.94 -3.07
C ILE A 65 -14.25 -4.58 -2.49
N GLY A 66 -14.01 -4.50 -1.18
CA GLY A 66 -12.86 -5.12 -0.50
C GLY A 66 -11.54 -4.36 -0.60
N ASN A 67 -11.56 -3.09 -1.01
CA ASN A 67 -10.38 -2.23 -1.18
C ASN A 67 -9.19 -2.95 -1.84
N PRO A 68 -9.27 -3.30 -3.14
CA PRO A 68 -8.31 -4.19 -3.80
C PRO A 68 -6.86 -3.71 -3.71
N GLY A 69 -6.62 -2.41 -3.89
CA GLY A 69 -5.27 -1.83 -3.81
C GLY A 69 -4.64 -1.99 -2.44
N LYS A 70 -5.40 -1.73 -1.37
CA LYS A 70 -4.94 -1.95 0.00
C LYS A 70 -4.72 -3.42 0.29
N SER A 71 -5.63 -4.28 -0.15
CA SER A 71 -5.52 -5.74 0.04
C SER A 71 -4.28 -6.29 -0.65
N MET A 72 -4.00 -5.88 -1.87
CA MET A 72 -2.81 -6.28 -2.61
C MET A 72 -1.53 -5.87 -1.88
N LEU A 73 -1.40 -4.59 -1.51
CA LEU A 73 -0.19 -4.05 -0.91
C LEU A 73 0.00 -4.54 0.55
N PHE A 74 -1.07 -4.66 1.34
CA PHE A 74 -0.98 -4.97 2.77
C PHE A 74 -1.17 -6.44 3.11
N ARG A 75 -1.85 -7.20 2.29
CA ARG A 75 -2.01 -8.65 2.48
C ARG A 75 -1.12 -9.43 1.53
N GLY A 76 -1.15 -9.12 0.24
CA GLY A 76 -0.37 -9.81 -0.77
C GLY A 76 1.14 -9.66 -0.55
N TYR A 77 1.62 -8.45 -0.33
CA TYR A 77 3.06 -8.20 -0.17
C TYR A 77 3.57 -8.30 1.27
N LYS A 78 2.70 -8.50 2.25
CA LYS A 78 3.12 -8.68 3.65
C LYS A 78 4.15 -9.79 3.82
N ILE A 79 4.03 -10.86 3.05
CA ILE A 79 4.94 -12.01 3.10
C ILE A 79 6.39 -11.65 2.75
N LEU A 80 6.60 -10.61 1.94
CA LEU A 80 7.92 -10.16 1.51
C LEU A 80 8.74 -9.54 2.65
N PHE A 81 8.06 -8.90 3.62
CA PHE A 81 8.64 -8.04 4.63
C PHE A 81 8.96 -8.77 5.93
N ASN A 82 9.53 -8.02 6.88
CA ASN A 82 9.72 -8.49 8.23
C ASN A 82 8.37 -8.86 8.89
N ASN A 83 8.33 -9.93 9.67
CA ASN A 83 7.12 -10.37 10.37
C ASN A 83 6.58 -9.31 11.36
N ARG A 84 7.47 -8.43 11.85
CA ARG A 84 7.14 -7.30 12.72
C ARG A 84 6.94 -5.99 11.95
N CYS A 85 6.88 -6.03 10.61
CA CYS A 85 6.67 -4.84 9.78
C CYS A 85 5.36 -4.15 10.17
N LYS A 86 5.45 -2.86 10.49
CA LYS A 86 4.30 -2.02 10.81
C LYS A 86 3.74 -1.42 9.53
N PHE A 87 2.44 -1.59 9.30
CA PHE A 87 1.73 -1.11 8.12
C PHE A 87 0.91 0.12 8.46
N LYS A 88 0.97 1.16 7.62
CA LYS A 88 0.13 2.35 7.74
C LYS A 88 -0.46 2.72 6.40
N TRP A 89 -1.78 2.89 6.36
CA TRP A 89 -2.53 3.35 5.20
C TRP A 89 -3.19 4.68 5.53
N LEU A 90 -2.81 5.72 4.79
CA LEU A 90 -3.41 7.04 4.87
C LEU A 90 -4.06 7.32 3.52
N GLN A 91 -5.36 7.56 3.50
CA GLN A 91 -6.13 7.75 2.27
C GLN A 91 -7.14 8.87 2.41
N LEU A 92 -7.10 9.81 1.49
CA LEU A 92 -8.15 10.79 1.28
C LEU A 92 -9.15 10.21 0.29
N HIS A 93 -10.37 10.01 0.74
CA HIS A 93 -11.46 9.45 -0.05
C HIS A 93 -12.28 10.56 -0.70
N ASP A 94 -13.01 10.20 -1.77
CA ASP A 94 -14.00 11.04 -2.40
C ASP A 94 -13.44 12.41 -2.87
N MET A 95 -12.28 12.36 -3.53
CA MET A 95 -11.53 13.54 -3.96
C MET A 95 -12.34 14.56 -4.75
N ASN A 96 -13.35 14.10 -5.49
CA ASN A 96 -14.19 14.96 -6.32
C ASN A 96 -15.12 15.88 -5.50
N HIS A 97 -15.41 15.50 -4.26
CA HIS A 97 -16.27 16.24 -3.34
C HIS A 97 -15.52 16.86 -2.16
N THR A 98 -14.18 16.67 -2.06
CA THR A 98 -13.38 17.29 -1.01
C THR A 98 -13.15 18.78 -1.26
N ASN A 99 -13.26 19.59 -0.20
CA ASN A 99 -12.92 20.99 -0.21
C ASN A 99 -11.46 21.24 0.25
N SER A 100 -11.03 22.50 0.26
CA SER A 100 -9.68 22.87 0.69
C SER A 100 -9.41 22.49 2.16
N TYR A 101 -10.40 22.61 3.02
CA TYR A 101 -10.28 22.24 4.44
C TYR A 101 -10.03 20.75 4.63
N ASP A 102 -10.76 19.90 3.91
CA ASP A 102 -10.58 18.44 3.99
C ASP A 102 -9.19 18.01 3.53
N ARG A 103 -8.69 18.66 2.47
CA ARG A 103 -7.34 18.42 1.94
C ARG A 103 -6.26 18.85 2.92
N GLU A 104 -6.39 20.01 3.51
CA GLU A 104 -5.47 20.52 4.53
C GLU A 104 -5.46 19.63 5.78
N LYS A 105 -6.63 19.23 6.25
CA LYS A 105 -6.77 18.28 7.37
C LYS A 105 -6.05 16.96 7.08
N PHE A 106 -6.19 16.45 5.88
CA PHE A 106 -5.50 15.21 5.48
C PHE A 106 -3.97 15.42 5.41
N LEU A 107 -3.49 16.54 4.85
CA LEU A 107 -2.07 16.86 4.83
C LEU A 107 -1.49 16.98 6.24
N ASN A 108 -2.20 17.63 7.16
CA ASN A 108 -1.81 17.71 8.56
C ASN A 108 -1.77 16.33 9.23
N GLN A 109 -2.71 15.44 8.91
CA GLN A 109 -2.68 14.05 9.39
C GLN A 109 -1.45 13.30 8.88
N VAL A 110 -1.10 13.46 7.60
CA VAL A 110 0.11 12.88 7.01
C VAL A 110 1.35 13.42 7.69
N SER A 111 1.47 14.75 7.79
CA SER A 111 2.60 15.43 8.44
C SER A 111 2.80 14.95 9.88
N ASN A 112 1.74 14.94 10.68
CA ASN A 112 1.78 14.49 12.07
C ASN A 112 2.23 13.03 12.20
N TYR A 113 1.75 12.17 11.31
CA TYR A 113 2.20 10.76 11.30
C TYR A 113 3.69 10.65 11.04
N PHE A 114 4.22 11.33 10.03
CA PHE A 114 5.64 11.24 9.69
C PHE A 114 6.55 11.97 10.69
N SER A 115 6.07 13.00 11.37
CA SER A 115 6.82 13.66 12.45
C SER A 115 6.92 12.80 13.71
N SER A 116 6.03 11.80 13.88
CA SER A 116 5.97 10.94 15.06
C SER A 116 6.73 9.61 14.90
N ILE A 117 7.25 9.34 13.72
CA ILE A 117 8.01 8.12 13.45
C ILE A 117 9.52 8.42 13.37
#